data_15ec17beba528546894095034503f868
#
_entry.id   15ec17beba528546894095034503f868
#
_cell.length_a   1.000
_cell.length_b   1.000
_cell.length_c   1.000
_cell.angle_alpha   90.00
_cell.angle_beta   90.00
_cell.angle_gamma   90.00
#
_symmetry.space_group_name_H-M   'P 1'
#
loop_
_entity.id
_entity.type
_entity.pdbx_description
1 polymer ?
#
loop_
_entity_poly.entity_id
_entity_poly.type
_entity_poly.pdbx_seq_one_letter_code
_entity_poly.pdbx_strand_id
1 'polypeptide(L)'
;MNDNSIESIYKRKENELLKMLAEHMNDLLPREAALKKIWGSDTYFNGRSMDVYIAKLRKYLKDDDKIEIVNIHGNGFRLVVQ
;
A
#
# COMPACT_ATOMS: atom_id res chain seq x y z
N MET A 1 22.45 9.22 -10.45
CA MET A 1 22.06 10.16 -9.44
C MET A 1 20.60 10.53 -9.51
N ASN A 2 20.15 10.90 -10.68
CA ASN A 2 18.76 11.30 -10.82
C ASN A 2 17.79 10.14 -10.66
N ASP A 3 18.26 8.95 -10.99
CA ASP A 3 17.44 7.76 -10.87
C ASP A 3 17.08 7.47 -9.42
N ASN A 4 17.96 7.86 -8.51
CA ASN A 4 17.73 7.65 -7.09
C ASN A 4 16.55 8.46 -6.57
N SER A 5 16.28 9.61 -7.17
CA SER A 5 15.16 10.44 -6.75
C SER A 5 13.83 9.75 -7.01
N ILE A 6 13.71 9.15 -8.19
CA ILE A 6 12.46 8.47 -8.56
C ILE A 6 12.27 7.23 -7.70
N GLU A 7 13.32 6.45 -7.53
CA GLU A 7 13.25 5.26 -6.67
C GLU A 7 12.91 5.64 -5.23
N SER A 8 13.46 6.73 -4.75
CA SER A 8 13.17 7.19 -3.40
C SER A 8 11.70 7.56 -3.23
N ILE A 9 11.11 8.18 -4.24
CA ILE A 9 9.70 8.55 -4.19
C ILE A 9 8.82 7.29 -4.16
N TYR A 10 9.11 6.32 -5.00
CA TYR A 10 8.35 5.08 -5.01
C TYR A 10 8.50 4.33 -3.70
N LYS A 11 9.71 4.22 -3.17
CA LYS A 11 9.93 3.57 -1.90
C LYS A 11 9.22 4.27 -0.76
N ARG A 12 9.20 5.58 -0.79
CA ARG A 12 8.53 6.35 0.24
C ARG A 12 7.04 6.07 0.26
N LYS A 13 6.42 6.02 -0.92
CA LYS A 13 5.01 5.73 -1.01
C LYS A 13 4.70 4.29 -0.61
N GLU A 14 5.56 3.36 -0.98
CA GLU A 14 5.41 1.98 -0.53
C GLU A 14 5.47 1.89 0.99
N ASN A 15 6.42 2.58 1.59
CA ASN A 15 6.58 2.57 3.04
C ASN A 15 5.39 3.21 3.74
N GLU A 16 4.88 4.30 3.19
CA GLU A 16 3.70 4.95 3.75
C GLU A 16 2.49 4.04 3.70
N LEU A 17 2.31 3.33 2.59
CA LEU A 17 1.20 2.40 2.47
C LEU A 17 1.33 1.25 3.45
N LEU A 18 2.52 0.68 3.57
CA LEU A 18 2.75 -0.39 4.53
C LEU A 18 2.52 0.10 5.96
N LYS A 19 2.96 1.30 6.26
CA LYS A 19 2.76 1.89 7.57
C LYS A 19 1.27 2.03 7.89
N MET A 20 0.51 2.52 6.93
CA MET A 20 -0.94 2.66 7.12
C MET A 20 -1.61 1.31 7.32
N LEU A 21 -1.20 0.31 6.54
CA LEU A 21 -1.73 -1.04 6.72
C LEU A 21 -1.41 -1.58 8.10
N ALA A 22 -0.19 -1.33 8.57
CA ALA A 22 0.22 -1.78 9.91
C ALA A 22 -0.55 -1.07 11.02
N GLU A 23 -0.81 0.21 10.83
CA GLU A 23 -1.59 0.98 11.80
C GLU A 23 -3.04 0.49 11.89
N HIS A 24 -3.51 -0.12 10.80
CA HIS A 24 -4.85 -0.70 10.74
C HIS A 24 -4.79 -2.23 10.79
N MET A 25 -3.77 -2.78 11.43
CA MET A 25 -3.54 -4.21 11.46
C MET A 25 -4.81 -4.97 11.84
N ASN A 26 -5.15 -5.99 11.04
CA ASN A 26 -6.33 -6.82 11.22
C ASN A 26 -7.65 -6.03 11.12
N ASP A 27 -7.58 -4.84 10.53
CA ASP A 27 -8.74 -3.99 10.34
C ASP A 27 -8.73 -3.44 8.93
N LEU A 28 -9.85 -2.92 8.47
CA LEU A 28 -9.97 -2.40 7.12
C LEU A 28 -9.24 -1.07 6.98
N LEU A 29 -8.35 -0.99 6.00
CA LEU A 29 -7.81 0.28 5.55
C LEU A 29 -8.60 0.70 4.32
N PRO A 30 -9.46 1.72 4.43
CA PRO A 30 -10.27 2.14 3.29
C PRO A 30 -9.37 2.62 2.15
N ARG A 31 -9.70 2.18 0.94
CA ARG A 31 -8.94 2.52 -0.24
C ARG A 31 -8.82 4.04 -0.42
N GLU A 32 -9.94 4.75 -0.25
CA GLU A 32 -9.95 6.19 -0.42
C GLU A 32 -9.09 6.90 0.62
N ALA A 33 -9.10 6.42 1.85
CA ALA A 33 -8.29 7.02 2.89
C ALA A 33 -6.80 6.89 2.55
N ALA A 34 -6.39 5.74 2.08
CA ALA A 34 -5.00 5.52 1.69
C ALA A 34 -4.63 6.38 0.49
N LEU A 35 -5.49 6.43 -0.52
CA LEU A 35 -5.24 7.24 -1.70
C LEU A 35 -5.10 8.71 -1.34
N LYS A 36 -5.98 9.19 -0.50
CA LYS A 36 -5.98 10.60 -0.12
C LYS A 36 -4.73 10.95 0.67
N LYS A 37 -4.32 10.09 1.58
CA LYS A 37 -3.17 10.38 2.43
C LYS A 37 -1.86 10.27 1.67
N ILE A 38 -1.72 9.30 0.80
CA ILE A 38 -0.45 9.03 0.13
C ILE A 38 -0.30 9.84 -1.15
N TRP A 39 -1.38 9.98 -1.91
CA TRP A 39 -1.34 10.66 -3.20
C TRP A 39 -2.04 12.02 -3.19
N GLY A 40 -2.71 12.34 -2.12
CA GLY A 40 -3.39 13.63 -2.00
C GLY A 40 -4.60 13.71 -2.91
N SER A 41 -4.77 14.87 -3.52
CA SER A 41 -5.92 15.12 -4.39
C SER A 41 -5.68 14.71 -5.82
N ASP A 42 -4.49 14.22 -6.14
CA ASP A 42 -4.16 13.81 -7.50
C ASP A 42 -4.79 12.45 -7.77
N THR A 43 -5.87 12.46 -8.52
CA THR A 43 -6.62 11.24 -8.80
C THR A 43 -6.18 10.55 -10.08
N TYR A 44 -5.24 11.13 -10.80
CA TYR A 44 -4.88 10.61 -12.11
C TYR A 44 -4.26 9.21 -12.04
N PHE A 45 -3.37 9.00 -11.09
CA PHE A 45 -2.67 7.71 -10.98
C PHE A 45 -3.22 6.79 -9.92
N ASN A 46 -4.23 7.22 -9.21
CA ASN A 46 -4.61 6.62 -7.93
C ASN A 46 -4.79 5.11 -7.92
N GLY A 47 -5.77 4.64 -8.66
CA GLY A 47 -6.17 3.24 -8.56
C GLY A 47 -5.06 2.30 -8.99
N ARG A 48 -4.45 2.58 -10.12
CA ARG A 48 -3.40 1.73 -10.67
C ARG A 48 -2.16 1.74 -9.80
N SER A 49 -1.77 2.92 -9.34
CA SER A 49 -0.58 3.03 -8.50
C SER A 49 -0.75 2.24 -7.23
N MET A 50 -1.91 2.33 -6.61
CA MET A 50 -2.15 1.58 -5.39
C MET A 50 -2.07 0.07 -5.63
N ASP A 51 -2.66 -0.41 -6.72
CA ASP A 51 -2.62 -1.84 -7.02
C ASP A 51 -1.19 -2.32 -7.25
N VAL A 52 -0.37 -1.49 -7.90
CA VAL A 52 1.04 -1.82 -8.11
C VAL A 52 1.79 -1.89 -6.77
N TYR A 53 1.55 -0.93 -5.89
CA TYR A 53 2.21 -0.93 -4.58
C TYR A 53 1.76 -2.10 -3.72
N ILE A 54 0.48 -2.44 -3.77
CA ILE A 54 -0.02 -3.61 -3.05
C ILE A 54 0.66 -4.89 -3.57
N ALA A 55 0.81 -5.01 -4.88
CA ALA A 55 1.48 -6.16 -5.46
C ALA A 55 2.93 -6.25 -5.01
N LYS A 56 3.62 -5.11 -4.96
CA LYS A 56 5.01 -5.08 -4.48
C LYS A 56 5.11 -5.47 -3.01
N LEU A 57 4.20 -4.96 -2.20
CA LEU A 57 4.21 -5.31 -0.78
C LEU A 57 3.93 -6.79 -0.56
N ARG A 58 3.00 -7.36 -1.33
CA ARG A 58 2.76 -8.79 -1.25
C ARG A 58 4.00 -9.58 -1.60
N LYS A 59 4.74 -9.12 -2.58
CA LYS A 59 5.98 -9.80 -2.98
C LYS A 59 7.02 -9.77 -1.86
N TYR A 60 7.15 -8.65 -1.17
CA TYR A 60 8.08 -8.54 -0.06
C TYR A 60 7.67 -9.42 1.12
N LEU A 61 6.37 -9.56 1.34
CA LEU A 61 5.85 -10.27 2.51
C LEU A 61 5.57 -11.74 2.26
N LYS A 62 5.77 -12.21 1.05
CA LYS A 62 5.32 -13.56 0.69
C LYS A 62 6.04 -14.67 1.46
N ASP A 63 7.25 -14.38 1.95
CA ASP A 63 8.01 -15.38 2.70
C ASP A 63 7.56 -15.53 4.14
N ASP A 64 6.68 -14.65 4.59
CA ASP A 64 6.15 -14.71 5.94
C ASP A 64 4.71 -15.20 5.89
N ASP A 65 4.52 -16.45 6.28
CA ASP A 65 3.20 -17.10 6.22
C ASP A 65 2.19 -16.46 7.16
N LYS A 66 2.65 -15.68 8.11
CA LYS A 66 1.78 -15.10 9.12
C LYS A 66 1.20 -13.77 8.71
N ILE A 67 1.67 -13.21 7.61
CA ILE A 67 1.25 -11.89 7.15
C ILE A 67 0.65 -12.01 5.76
N GLU A 68 -0.50 -11.38 5.58
CA GLU A 68 -1.17 -11.38 4.30
C GLU A 68 -1.92 -10.07 4.08
N ILE A 69 -1.87 -9.55 2.86
CA ILE A 69 -2.67 -8.39 2.49
C ILE A 69 -3.87 -8.87 1.70
N VAL A 70 -5.04 -8.67 2.26
CA VAL A 70 -6.29 -9.14 1.68
C VAL A 70 -7.01 -7.97 1.03
N ASN A 71 -7.51 -8.18 -0.17
CA ASN A 71 -8.32 -7.18 -0.87
C ASN A 71 -9.78 -7.35 -0.44
N ILE A 72 -10.36 -6.28 0.07
CA ILE A 72 -11.75 -6.27 0.51
C ILE A 72 -12.58 -5.56 -0.57
N HIS A 73 -12.94 -6.28 -1.57
CA HIS A 73 -13.84 -5.92 -2.66
C HIS A 73 -14.19 -4.43 -2.80
N GLY A 74 -13.31 -3.65 -3.44
CA GLY A 74 -13.61 -2.26 -3.73
C GLY A 74 -13.59 -1.33 -2.54
N ASN A 75 -13.61 -1.86 -1.32
CA ASN A 75 -13.65 -1.04 -0.11
C ASN A 75 -12.25 -0.69 0.39
N GLY A 76 -11.30 -1.59 0.23
CA GLY A 76 -9.95 -1.34 0.71
C GLY A 76 -9.16 -2.60 0.88
N PHE A 77 -8.23 -2.55 1.83
CA PHE A 77 -7.32 -3.64 2.08
C PHE A 77 -7.23 -3.92 3.57
N ARG A 78 -6.80 -5.11 3.90
CA ARG A 78 -6.58 -5.50 5.29
C ARG A 78 -5.26 -6.23 5.39
N LEU A 79 -4.39 -5.79 6.29
CA LEU A 79 -3.17 -6.50 6.62
C LEU A 79 -3.50 -7.47 7.74
N VAL A 80 -3.50 -8.75 7.42
CA VAL A 80 -3.83 -9.79 8.39
C VAL A 80 -2.54 -10.37 8.94
N VAL A 81 -2.42 -10.36 10.26
CA VAL A 81 -1.28 -10.94 10.97
C VAL A 81 -1.82 -12.00 11.89
N GLN A 82 -1.32 -13.21 11.70
CA GLN A 82 -1.75 -14.36 12.49
C GLN A 82 -0.88 -14.55 13.72
#